data_7bd07a77a424fb22d1764d649a37788e
#
_entry.id   7bd07a77a424fb22d1764d649a37788e
#
_cell.length_a   1.000
_cell.length_b   1.000
_cell.length_c   1.000
_cell.angle_alpha   90.00
_cell.angle_beta   90.00
_cell.angle_gamma   90.00
#
_symmetry.space_group_name_H-M   'P 1'
#
loop_
_entity.id
_entity.type
_entity.pdbx_description
1 polymer ?
#
loop_
_entity_poly.entity_id
_entity_poly.type
_entity_poly.pdbx_seq_one_letter_code
_entity_poly.pdbx_strand_id
1 'polypeptide(L)'
;MNDNFLFTRDVSKIYKNNGKEVRAVDGVSIELKKGASAAIVGPSGAGKSTLLHILGGLDKPTSGHVLLDDIDIYKLPDKGRACIRNKRIGFVFQFYNLLPEFTALENVMMPGLIERQSVRASERQSIRERAMDALKAVGLVDRMKHKPGELSGGESQRVAIARAIINEPEILLCDEPTGNLDSKTSESIYELLFGLQSKIGLTLVIVTHDERLSLKTDGMIRLKDGKLA
;
A
#
# COMPACT_ATOMS: atom_id res chain seq x y z
N MET A 1 15.89 22.02 -5.25
CA MET A 1 14.87 21.38 -4.41
C MET A 1 14.97 19.89 -4.69
N ASN A 2 14.99 19.04 -3.68
CA ASN A 2 15.02 17.60 -3.91
C ASN A 2 13.66 17.20 -4.46
N ASP A 3 13.59 16.71 -5.72
CA ASP A 3 12.35 16.23 -6.34
C ASP A 3 11.91 14.83 -5.82
N ASN A 4 12.61 14.33 -4.79
CA ASN A 4 12.38 13.02 -4.22
C ASN A 4 11.23 13.08 -3.21
N PHE A 5 10.17 12.31 -3.47
CA PHE A 5 8.98 12.22 -2.63
C PHE A 5 9.11 11.16 -1.53
N LEU A 6 9.57 9.96 -1.89
CA LEU A 6 9.88 8.89 -0.95
C LEU A 6 11.33 8.49 -1.13
N PHE A 7 12.13 8.55 -0.06
CA PHE A 7 13.48 8.01 -0.14
C PHE A 7 13.91 7.32 1.15
N THR A 8 14.83 6.38 1.01
CA THR A 8 15.46 5.67 2.14
C THR A 8 16.95 5.91 2.13
N ARG A 9 17.56 5.91 3.32
CA ARG A 9 19.01 5.98 3.49
C ARG A 9 19.45 4.87 4.42
N ASP A 10 20.25 3.93 3.88
CA ASP A 10 20.88 2.81 4.58
C ASP A 10 19.93 2.01 5.48
N VAL A 11 18.71 1.77 4.97
CA VAL A 11 17.67 1.06 5.71
C VAL A 11 18.06 -0.40 5.88
N SER A 12 18.08 -0.85 7.14
CA SER A 12 18.31 -2.25 7.48
C SER A 12 17.23 -2.76 8.44
N LYS A 13 16.87 -4.04 8.29
CA LYS A 13 15.95 -4.73 9.19
C LYS A 13 16.49 -6.10 9.57
N ILE A 14 16.69 -6.30 10.86
CA ILE A 14 17.14 -7.56 11.44
C ILE A 14 16.04 -8.06 12.38
N TYR A 15 15.52 -9.24 12.10
CA TYR A 15 14.64 -9.95 13.01
C TYR A 15 15.44 -10.90 13.87
N LYS A 16 15.16 -10.89 15.18
CA LYS A 16 15.79 -11.81 16.15
C LYS A 16 14.74 -12.83 16.60
N ASN A 17 14.99 -14.09 16.34
CA ASN A 17 14.12 -15.18 16.77
C ASN A 17 14.96 -16.34 17.33
N ASN A 18 14.75 -16.70 18.59
CA ASN A 18 15.41 -17.81 19.28
C ASN A 18 16.93 -17.86 19.06
N GLY A 19 17.62 -16.71 19.22
CA GLY A 19 19.07 -16.59 19.06
C GLY A 19 19.59 -16.58 17.62
N LYS A 20 18.71 -16.70 16.62
CA LYS A 20 19.05 -16.53 15.21
C LYS A 20 18.69 -15.12 14.75
N GLU A 21 19.58 -14.50 14.00
CA GLU A 21 19.35 -13.22 13.35
C GLU A 21 19.05 -13.45 11.86
N VAL A 22 17.93 -12.89 11.39
CA VAL A 22 17.58 -12.86 9.97
C VAL A 22 17.64 -11.42 9.50
N ARG A 23 18.58 -11.12 8.64
CA ARG A 23 18.77 -9.81 8.04
C ARG A 23 17.88 -9.71 6.79
N ALA A 24 16.64 -9.28 6.99
CA ALA A 24 15.64 -9.23 5.93
C ALA A 24 15.84 -8.06 4.95
N VAL A 25 16.41 -6.93 5.41
CA VAL A 25 16.83 -5.78 4.60
C VAL A 25 18.18 -5.33 5.11
N ASP A 26 19.12 -5.01 4.22
CA ASP A 26 20.52 -4.71 4.56
C ASP A 26 21.06 -3.53 3.73
N GLY A 27 21.04 -2.33 4.32
CA GLY A 27 21.62 -1.11 3.75
C GLY A 27 20.93 -0.61 2.47
N VAL A 28 19.58 -0.74 2.38
CA VAL A 28 18.84 -0.37 1.18
C VAL A 28 18.60 1.14 1.15
N SER A 29 19.06 1.78 0.06
CA SER A 29 18.82 3.20 -0.25
C SER A 29 18.11 3.30 -1.60
N ILE A 30 16.89 3.85 -1.63
CA ILE A 30 16.07 4.04 -2.84
C ILE A 30 15.48 5.43 -2.85
N GLU A 31 15.15 5.91 -4.05
CA GLU A 31 14.53 7.21 -4.29
C GLU A 31 13.38 7.08 -5.27
N LEU A 32 12.24 7.68 -4.93
CA LEU A 32 11.05 7.71 -5.77
C LEU A 32 10.55 9.14 -5.89
N LYS A 33 10.26 9.57 -7.11
CA LYS A 33 9.62 10.86 -7.38
C LYS A 33 8.12 10.79 -7.11
N LYS A 34 7.53 11.93 -6.83
CA LYS A 34 6.06 12.05 -6.68
C LYS A 34 5.37 11.68 -8.00
N GLY A 35 4.32 10.87 -7.90
CA GLY A 35 3.56 10.42 -9.06
C GLY A 35 4.21 9.30 -9.88
N ALA A 36 5.46 8.91 -9.56
CA ALA A 36 6.12 7.81 -10.25
C ALA A 36 5.60 6.43 -9.80
N SER A 37 5.78 5.43 -10.66
CA SER A 37 5.53 4.03 -10.35
C SER A 37 6.84 3.24 -10.22
N ALA A 38 6.91 2.31 -9.27
CA ALA A 38 8.06 1.41 -9.12
C ALA A 38 7.63 -0.01 -8.78
N ALA A 39 8.32 -0.98 -9.36
CA ALA A 39 8.18 -2.39 -9.00
C ALA A 39 9.35 -2.83 -8.10
N ILE A 40 9.04 -3.49 -6.98
CA ILE A 40 10.02 -4.18 -6.15
C ILE A 40 9.97 -5.66 -6.53
N VAL A 41 11.04 -6.17 -7.11
CA VAL A 41 11.15 -7.54 -7.62
C VAL A 41 12.28 -8.31 -6.95
N GLY A 42 12.21 -9.64 -7.00
CA GLY A 42 13.23 -10.52 -6.45
C GLY A 42 12.65 -11.86 -6.01
N PRO A 43 13.49 -12.86 -5.67
CA PRO A 43 13.03 -14.17 -5.23
C PRO A 43 12.23 -14.11 -3.93
N SER A 44 11.51 -15.20 -3.61
CA SER A 44 10.86 -15.33 -2.30
C SER A 44 11.91 -15.24 -1.19
N GLY A 45 11.56 -14.56 -0.09
CA GLY A 45 12.48 -14.31 1.02
C GLY A 45 13.53 -13.20 0.80
N ALA A 46 13.55 -12.53 -0.36
CA ALA A 46 14.50 -11.45 -0.65
C ALA A 46 14.32 -10.17 0.18
N GLY A 47 13.27 -10.06 1.00
CA GLY A 47 13.00 -8.90 1.85
C GLY A 47 12.02 -7.87 1.26
N LYS A 48 11.36 -8.18 0.14
CA LYS A 48 10.46 -7.26 -0.58
C LYS A 48 9.32 -6.70 0.27
N SER A 49 8.51 -7.60 0.88
CA SER A 49 7.39 -7.19 1.76
C SER A 49 7.90 -6.46 3.01
N THR A 50 9.04 -6.89 3.57
CA THR A 50 9.68 -6.20 4.70
C THR A 50 10.05 -4.77 4.31
N LEU A 51 10.68 -4.56 3.15
CA LEU A 51 10.99 -3.22 2.66
C LEU A 51 9.72 -2.40 2.47
N LEU A 52 8.70 -2.96 1.81
CA LEU A 52 7.41 -2.28 1.59
C LEU A 52 6.76 -1.86 2.92
N HIS A 53 6.75 -2.73 3.93
CA HIS A 53 6.19 -2.43 5.26
C HIS A 53 6.99 -1.33 5.98
N ILE A 54 8.31 -1.29 5.78
CA ILE A 54 9.16 -0.23 6.30
C ILE A 54 8.86 1.09 5.58
N LEU A 55 8.76 1.10 4.25
CA LEU A 55 8.39 2.30 3.48
C LEU A 55 7.05 2.88 3.93
N GLY A 56 6.11 2.02 4.28
CA GLY A 56 4.78 2.42 4.74
C GLY A 56 4.64 2.69 6.23
N GLY A 57 5.71 2.62 7.02
CA GLY A 57 5.66 2.88 8.46
C GLY A 57 4.92 1.81 9.28
N LEU A 58 4.74 0.59 8.73
CA LEU A 58 4.14 -0.55 9.44
C LEU A 58 5.17 -1.28 10.30
N ASP A 59 6.40 -1.45 9.79
CA ASP A 59 7.48 -2.10 10.52
C ASP A 59 8.68 -1.15 10.66
N LYS A 60 9.14 -0.96 11.89
CA LYS A 60 10.25 -0.05 12.17
C LYS A 60 11.58 -0.68 11.72
N PRO A 61 12.43 0.03 10.95
CA PRO A 61 13.76 -0.45 10.61
C PRO A 61 14.64 -0.60 11.86
N THR A 62 15.63 -1.48 11.80
CA THR A 62 16.65 -1.60 12.83
C THR A 62 17.62 -0.41 12.78
N SER A 63 17.93 0.06 11.57
CA SER A 63 18.75 1.26 11.32
C SER A 63 18.37 1.91 9.99
N GLY A 64 18.88 3.13 9.77
CA GLY A 64 18.60 3.92 8.58
C GLY A 64 17.38 4.81 8.72
N HIS A 65 17.02 5.50 7.64
CA HIS A 65 15.97 6.51 7.60
C HIS A 65 15.02 6.28 6.46
N VAL A 66 13.73 6.61 6.68
CA VAL A 66 12.70 6.64 5.63
C VAL A 66 12.06 8.01 5.66
N LEU A 67 12.17 8.73 4.56
CA LEU A 67 11.63 10.07 4.42
C LEU A 67 10.49 10.06 3.40
N LEU A 68 9.38 10.64 3.80
CA LEU A 68 8.23 10.92 2.94
C LEU A 68 8.08 12.45 2.89
N ASP A 69 8.40 13.05 1.74
CA ASP A 69 8.31 14.50 1.55
C ASP A 69 9.09 15.26 2.67
N ASP A 70 10.39 14.91 2.80
CA ASP A 70 11.33 15.41 3.82
C ASP A 70 11.01 15.05 5.29
N ILE A 71 9.89 14.36 5.57
CA ILE A 71 9.51 13.91 6.91
C ILE A 71 10.09 12.53 7.18
N ASP A 72 11.03 12.41 8.11
CA ASP A 72 11.48 11.10 8.61
C ASP A 72 10.36 10.47 9.45
N ILE A 73 9.68 9.47 8.87
CA ILE A 73 8.48 8.87 9.47
C ILE A 73 8.77 8.13 10.77
N TYR A 74 10.02 7.68 10.99
CA TYR A 74 10.40 6.95 12.20
C TYR A 74 10.93 7.84 13.32
N LYS A 75 11.16 9.14 13.06
CA LYS A 75 11.39 10.14 14.11
C LYS A 75 10.09 10.64 14.73
N LEU A 76 8.96 10.39 14.07
CA LEU A 76 7.66 10.75 14.61
C LEU A 76 7.23 9.82 15.76
N PRO A 77 6.50 10.35 16.75
CA PRO A 77 5.83 9.51 17.74
C PRO A 77 4.78 8.61 17.06
N ASP A 78 4.39 7.51 17.72
CA ASP A 78 3.48 6.51 17.15
C ASP A 78 2.18 7.10 16.62
N LYS A 79 1.61 8.08 17.32
CA LYS A 79 0.40 8.80 16.88
C LYS A 79 0.63 9.59 15.58
N GLY A 80 1.78 10.26 15.46
CA GLY A 80 2.16 11.00 14.25
C GLY A 80 2.36 10.06 13.06
N ARG A 81 3.07 8.93 13.27
CA ARG A 81 3.27 7.91 12.26
C ARG A 81 1.95 7.27 11.83
N ALA A 82 1.05 6.98 12.78
CA ALA A 82 -0.30 6.47 12.46
C ALA A 82 -1.11 7.48 11.63
N CYS A 83 -0.99 8.77 11.90
CA CYS A 83 -1.64 9.83 11.12
C CYS A 83 -1.12 9.86 9.68
N ILE A 84 0.21 9.78 9.47
CA ILE A 84 0.80 9.71 8.13
C ILE A 84 0.30 8.48 7.39
N ARG A 85 0.31 7.29 8.02
CA ARG A 85 -0.21 6.05 7.39
C ARG A 85 -1.67 6.20 6.97
N ASN A 86 -2.50 6.80 7.82
CA ASN A 86 -3.92 6.93 7.52
C ASN A 86 -4.21 7.93 6.40
N LYS A 87 -3.46 9.04 6.35
CA LYS A 87 -3.75 10.17 5.44
C LYS A 87 -2.97 10.13 4.13
N ARG A 88 -1.71 9.68 4.18
CA ARG A 88 -0.80 9.84 3.05
C ARG A 88 -0.43 8.52 2.38
N ILE A 89 -0.69 7.37 3.03
CA ILE A 89 -0.27 6.06 2.55
C ILE A 89 -1.46 5.12 2.44
N GLY A 90 -1.73 4.63 1.24
CA GLY A 90 -2.66 3.52 1.00
C GLY A 90 -1.92 2.18 0.99
N PHE A 91 -2.57 1.13 1.51
CA PHE A 91 -2.03 -0.23 1.47
C PHE A 91 -2.98 -1.19 0.78
N VAL A 92 -2.44 -2.00 -0.11
CA VAL A 92 -3.11 -3.14 -0.74
C VAL A 92 -2.27 -4.39 -0.49
N PHE A 93 -2.87 -5.42 0.10
CA PHE A 93 -2.19 -6.65 0.49
C PHE A 93 -2.63 -7.83 -0.40
N GLN A 94 -1.83 -8.87 -0.46
CA GLN A 94 -2.14 -10.13 -1.14
C GLN A 94 -3.40 -10.80 -0.57
N PHE A 95 -3.54 -10.82 0.77
CA PHE A 95 -4.77 -11.20 1.46
C PHE A 95 -5.54 -9.91 1.74
N TYR A 96 -6.67 -9.73 1.16
CA TYR A 96 -7.49 -8.50 1.11
C TYR A 96 -7.68 -7.81 2.46
N ASN A 97 -7.56 -8.55 3.58
CA ASN A 97 -7.71 -8.08 4.95
C ASN A 97 -9.02 -7.28 5.16
N LEU A 98 -10.09 -7.76 4.53
CA LEU A 98 -11.42 -7.19 4.73
C LEU A 98 -12.01 -7.74 6.01
N LEU A 99 -12.76 -6.89 6.71
CA LEU A 99 -13.49 -7.25 7.92
C LEU A 99 -14.77 -8.01 7.50
N PRO A 100 -14.92 -9.29 7.85
CA PRO A 100 -15.98 -10.14 7.31
C PRO A 100 -17.39 -9.76 7.79
N GLU A 101 -17.50 -9.09 8.94
CA GLU A 101 -18.76 -8.62 9.50
C GLU A 101 -19.34 -7.40 8.78
N PHE A 102 -18.47 -6.63 8.10
CA PHE A 102 -18.81 -5.38 7.43
C PHE A 102 -19.03 -5.57 5.94
N THR A 103 -19.96 -4.80 5.38
CA THR A 103 -20.16 -4.71 3.93
C THR A 103 -18.94 -4.11 3.22
N ALA A 104 -18.89 -4.20 1.88
CA ALA A 104 -17.88 -3.55 1.07
C ALA A 104 -17.81 -2.03 1.35
N LEU A 105 -18.97 -1.36 1.41
CA LEU A 105 -19.04 0.06 1.74
C LEU A 105 -18.46 0.38 3.12
N GLU A 106 -18.84 -0.39 4.13
CA GLU A 106 -18.35 -0.19 5.51
C GLU A 106 -16.84 -0.46 5.63
N ASN A 107 -16.33 -1.50 4.95
CA ASN A 107 -14.88 -1.74 4.87
C ASN A 107 -14.12 -0.55 4.28
N VAL A 108 -14.66 0.06 3.22
CA VAL A 108 -14.04 1.23 2.58
C VAL A 108 -14.14 2.47 3.48
N MET A 109 -15.21 2.63 4.26
CA MET A 109 -15.39 3.75 5.19
C MET A 109 -14.40 3.74 6.37
N MET A 110 -13.88 2.57 6.78
CA MET A 110 -13.09 2.41 8.01
C MET A 110 -11.91 3.39 8.16
N PRO A 111 -11.03 3.60 7.17
CA PRO A 111 -9.92 4.54 7.33
C PRO A 111 -10.38 5.98 7.58
N GLY A 112 -11.48 6.40 6.98
CA GLY A 112 -12.06 7.73 7.20
C GLY A 112 -12.66 7.90 8.59
N LEU A 113 -13.16 6.81 9.19
CA LEU A 113 -13.76 6.81 10.54
C LEU A 113 -12.69 6.80 11.64
N ILE A 114 -11.54 6.16 11.42
CA ILE A 114 -10.45 6.03 12.41
C ILE A 114 -9.79 7.37 12.73
N GLU A 115 -9.81 8.33 11.83
CA GLU A 115 -9.11 9.60 11.98
C GLU A 115 -9.62 10.42 13.21
N ARG A 116 -10.84 10.19 13.68
CA ARG A 116 -11.52 11.04 14.66
C ARG A 116 -12.07 10.26 15.84
N GLN A 117 -11.81 10.74 17.05
CA GLN A 117 -12.36 10.15 18.30
C GLN A 117 -13.88 10.25 18.39
N SER A 118 -14.51 11.21 17.70
CA SER A 118 -15.95 11.34 17.57
C SER A 118 -16.28 11.88 16.18
N VAL A 119 -17.02 11.11 15.39
CA VAL A 119 -17.46 11.50 14.05
C VAL A 119 -18.89 12.05 14.14
N ARG A 120 -19.08 13.32 13.81
CA ARG A 120 -20.41 13.94 13.69
C ARG A 120 -21.20 13.29 12.56
N ALA A 121 -22.54 13.33 12.63
CA ALA A 121 -23.41 12.74 11.63
C ALA A 121 -23.12 13.27 10.20
N SER A 122 -22.89 14.59 10.06
CA SER A 122 -22.53 15.20 8.76
C SER A 122 -21.19 14.71 8.21
N GLU A 123 -20.20 14.48 9.07
CA GLU A 123 -18.89 13.94 8.70
C GLU A 123 -18.98 12.49 8.28
N ARG A 124 -19.80 11.70 8.99
CA ARG A 124 -20.07 10.31 8.62
C ARG A 124 -20.73 10.19 7.25
N GLN A 125 -21.65 11.11 6.94
CA GLN A 125 -22.27 11.19 5.62
C GLN A 125 -21.23 11.51 4.54
N SER A 126 -20.35 12.48 4.75
CA SER A 126 -19.26 12.81 3.83
C SER A 126 -18.29 11.64 3.61
N ILE A 127 -17.92 10.89 4.68
CA ILE A 127 -17.10 9.69 4.56
C ILE A 127 -17.81 8.62 3.73
N ARG A 128 -19.11 8.46 3.93
CA ARG A 128 -19.92 7.52 3.16
C ARG A 128 -19.93 7.87 1.67
N GLU A 129 -20.10 9.13 1.32
CA GLU A 129 -20.09 9.62 -0.07
C GLU A 129 -18.74 9.35 -0.73
N ARG A 130 -17.63 9.68 -0.07
CA ARG A 130 -16.27 9.36 -0.53
C ARG A 130 -16.07 7.85 -0.73
N ALA A 131 -16.60 7.02 0.19
CA ALA A 131 -16.50 5.57 0.06
C ALA A 131 -17.32 5.03 -1.13
N MET A 132 -18.48 5.61 -1.40
CA MET A 132 -19.27 5.28 -2.60
C MET A 132 -18.53 5.67 -3.88
N ASP A 133 -17.89 6.84 -3.91
CA ASP A 133 -17.09 7.29 -5.05
C ASP A 133 -15.85 6.40 -5.25
N ALA A 134 -15.19 5.99 -4.18
CA ALA A 134 -14.08 5.04 -4.25
C ALA A 134 -14.53 3.67 -4.80
N LEU A 135 -15.68 3.14 -4.35
CA LEU A 135 -16.24 1.89 -4.89
C LEU A 135 -16.66 2.04 -6.35
N LYS A 136 -17.19 3.19 -6.76
CA LYS A 136 -17.48 3.49 -8.15
C LYS A 136 -16.21 3.53 -9.01
N ALA A 137 -15.13 4.13 -8.50
CA ALA A 137 -13.84 4.20 -9.19
C ALA A 137 -13.22 2.81 -9.48
N VAL A 138 -13.53 1.82 -8.64
CA VAL A 138 -13.08 0.42 -8.83
C VAL A 138 -14.15 -0.48 -9.50
N GLY A 139 -15.29 0.08 -9.93
CA GLY A 139 -16.34 -0.64 -10.66
C GLY A 139 -17.24 -1.54 -9.81
N LEU A 140 -17.46 -1.19 -8.52
CA LEU A 140 -18.23 -2.00 -7.56
C LEU A 140 -19.49 -1.32 -7.02
N VAL A 141 -20.18 -0.52 -7.84
CA VAL A 141 -21.42 0.17 -7.45
C VAL A 141 -22.49 -0.82 -6.96
N ASP A 142 -22.67 -1.93 -7.67
CA ASP A 142 -23.69 -2.94 -7.37
C ASP A 142 -23.31 -3.89 -6.24
N ARG A 143 -22.07 -3.78 -5.71
CA ARG A 143 -21.52 -4.64 -4.65
C ARG A 143 -21.40 -3.95 -3.30
N MET A 144 -21.80 -2.69 -3.17
CA MET A 144 -21.60 -1.88 -1.95
C MET A 144 -22.15 -2.51 -0.67
N LYS A 145 -23.26 -3.26 -0.78
CA LYS A 145 -23.95 -3.89 0.35
C LYS A 145 -23.50 -5.34 0.62
N HIS A 146 -22.70 -5.93 -0.27
CA HIS A 146 -22.22 -7.30 -0.10
C HIS A 146 -21.15 -7.37 0.98
N LYS A 147 -21.13 -8.49 1.71
CA LYS A 147 -20.06 -8.83 2.67
C LYS A 147 -18.92 -9.54 1.93
N PRO A 148 -17.69 -9.56 2.48
CA PRO A 148 -16.54 -10.21 1.86
C PRO A 148 -16.78 -11.64 1.41
N GLY A 149 -17.54 -12.44 2.17
CA GLY A 149 -17.89 -13.82 1.82
C GLY A 149 -18.82 -13.97 0.60
N GLU A 150 -19.41 -12.87 0.13
CA GLU A 150 -20.31 -12.82 -1.03
C GLU A 150 -19.62 -12.25 -2.29
N LEU A 151 -18.33 -11.92 -2.17
CA LEU A 151 -17.51 -11.33 -3.22
C LEU A 151 -16.54 -12.36 -3.81
N SER A 152 -16.30 -12.27 -5.10
CA SER A 152 -15.17 -12.98 -5.73
C SER A 152 -13.82 -12.43 -5.23
N GLY A 153 -12.72 -13.18 -5.46
CA GLY A 153 -11.38 -12.72 -5.10
C GLY A 153 -11.01 -11.38 -5.75
N GLY A 154 -11.33 -11.21 -7.03
CA GLY A 154 -11.11 -9.95 -7.74
C GLY A 154 -11.98 -8.79 -7.23
N GLU A 155 -13.24 -9.05 -6.87
CA GLU A 155 -14.10 -8.06 -6.24
C GLU A 155 -13.60 -7.66 -4.84
N SER A 156 -13.15 -8.63 -4.04
CA SER A 156 -12.55 -8.40 -2.72
C SER A 156 -11.29 -7.54 -2.82
N GLN A 157 -10.44 -7.79 -3.82
CA GLN A 157 -9.25 -6.99 -4.08
C GLN A 157 -9.62 -5.55 -4.52
N ARG A 158 -10.63 -5.39 -5.35
CA ARG A 158 -11.13 -4.05 -5.72
C ARG A 158 -11.68 -3.29 -4.50
N VAL A 159 -12.37 -3.95 -3.57
CA VAL A 159 -12.78 -3.34 -2.28
C VAL A 159 -11.56 -2.93 -1.46
N ALA A 160 -10.51 -3.76 -1.38
CA ALA A 160 -9.28 -3.42 -0.68
C ALA A 160 -8.57 -2.21 -1.31
N ILE A 161 -8.56 -2.10 -2.65
CA ILE A 161 -8.05 -0.93 -3.37
C ILE A 161 -8.89 0.31 -3.05
N ALA A 162 -10.23 0.23 -3.12
CA ALA A 162 -11.11 1.34 -2.78
C ALA A 162 -10.90 1.83 -1.34
N ARG A 163 -10.71 0.89 -0.38
CA ARG A 163 -10.36 1.19 1.02
C ARG A 163 -9.02 1.90 1.13
N ALA A 164 -8.05 1.52 0.32
CA ALA A 164 -6.72 2.12 0.35
C ALA A 164 -6.70 3.58 -0.15
N ILE A 165 -7.63 3.94 -1.06
CA ILE A 165 -7.65 5.28 -1.69
C ILE A 165 -8.68 6.25 -1.09
N ILE A 166 -9.53 5.85 -0.14
CA ILE A 166 -10.62 6.71 0.39
C ILE A 166 -10.15 8.03 1.00
N ASN A 167 -8.96 8.03 1.58
CA ASN A 167 -8.35 9.25 2.17
C ASN A 167 -7.45 9.99 1.18
N GLU A 168 -7.53 9.70 -0.12
CA GLU A 168 -6.76 10.35 -1.18
C GLU A 168 -5.25 10.33 -0.89
N PRO A 169 -4.65 9.13 -0.68
CA PRO A 169 -3.25 9.03 -0.31
C PRO A 169 -2.34 9.55 -1.42
N GLU A 170 -1.15 9.98 -1.06
CA GLU A 170 -0.11 10.41 -2.00
C GLU A 170 0.70 9.23 -2.56
N ILE A 171 0.70 8.10 -1.83
CA ILE A 171 1.37 6.86 -2.24
C ILE A 171 0.50 5.64 -1.96
N LEU A 172 0.50 4.69 -2.89
CA LEU A 172 -0.13 3.38 -2.77
C LEU A 172 0.95 2.30 -2.76
N LEU A 173 1.01 1.55 -1.69
CA LEU A 173 1.93 0.44 -1.47
C LEU A 173 1.18 -0.88 -1.62
N CYS A 174 1.56 -1.69 -2.62
CA CYS A 174 0.89 -2.93 -2.98
C CYS A 174 1.83 -4.12 -2.73
N ASP A 175 1.47 -5.01 -1.82
CA ASP A 175 2.22 -6.24 -1.54
C ASP A 175 1.56 -7.43 -2.25
N GLU A 176 2.13 -7.83 -3.38
CA GLU A 176 1.63 -8.92 -4.25
C GLU A 176 0.11 -8.84 -4.50
N PRO A 177 -0.42 -7.71 -5.02
CA PRO A 177 -1.86 -7.43 -5.04
C PRO A 177 -2.69 -8.41 -5.88
N THR A 178 -2.06 -9.29 -6.63
CA THR A 178 -2.70 -10.28 -7.50
C THR A 178 -2.29 -11.72 -7.20
N GLY A 179 -1.53 -11.95 -6.13
CA GLY A 179 -0.94 -13.26 -5.83
C GLY A 179 -1.94 -14.41 -5.63
N ASN A 180 -3.22 -14.09 -5.37
CA ASN A 180 -4.30 -15.07 -5.17
C ASN A 180 -5.36 -15.04 -6.28
N LEU A 181 -5.06 -14.43 -7.44
CA LEU A 181 -5.99 -14.21 -8.53
C LEU A 181 -5.56 -14.95 -9.80
N ASP A 182 -6.51 -15.31 -10.64
CA ASP A 182 -6.22 -15.82 -11.99
C ASP A 182 -5.60 -14.72 -12.88
N SER A 183 -4.96 -15.13 -13.98
CA SER A 183 -4.19 -14.22 -14.84
C SER A 183 -5.04 -13.09 -15.45
N LYS A 184 -6.30 -13.37 -15.83
CA LYS A 184 -7.18 -12.37 -16.43
C LYS A 184 -7.61 -11.33 -15.39
N THR A 185 -7.98 -11.78 -14.21
CA THR A 185 -8.35 -10.92 -13.10
C THR A 185 -7.14 -10.10 -12.64
N SER A 186 -5.94 -10.71 -12.60
CA SER A 186 -4.68 -10.03 -12.26
C SER A 186 -4.40 -8.87 -13.20
N GLU A 187 -4.53 -9.07 -14.51
CA GLU A 187 -4.31 -8.01 -15.50
C GLU A 187 -5.28 -6.84 -15.28
N SER A 188 -6.56 -7.13 -15.06
CA SER A 188 -7.59 -6.13 -14.74
C SER A 188 -7.30 -5.33 -13.45
N ILE A 189 -6.70 -5.96 -12.43
CA ILE A 189 -6.27 -5.26 -11.20
C ILE A 189 -5.08 -4.35 -11.48
N TYR A 190 -4.10 -4.79 -12.27
CA TYR A 190 -2.96 -3.94 -12.63
C TYR A 190 -3.40 -2.74 -13.48
N GLU A 191 -4.27 -2.94 -14.48
CA GLU A 191 -4.85 -1.84 -15.26
C GLU A 191 -5.57 -0.82 -14.37
N LEU A 192 -6.33 -1.31 -13.38
CA LEU A 192 -6.98 -0.45 -12.40
C LEU A 192 -5.95 0.37 -11.59
N LEU A 193 -4.89 -0.26 -11.07
CA LEU A 193 -3.86 0.41 -10.27
C LEU A 193 -3.12 1.50 -11.09
N PHE A 194 -2.70 1.19 -12.31
CA PHE A 194 -2.06 2.17 -13.21
C PHE A 194 -3.04 3.27 -13.65
N GLY A 195 -4.31 2.91 -13.89
CA GLY A 195 -5.36 3.89 -14.20
C GLY A 195 -5.61 4.86 -13.05
N LEU A 196 -5.60 4.39 -11.81
CA LEU A 196 -5.68 5.23 -10.62
C LEU A 196 -4.43 6.11 -10.48
N GLN A 197 -3.23 5.55 -10.63
CA GLN A 197 -1.97 6.30 -10.57
C GLN A 197 -1.99 7.47 -11.57
N SER A 198 -2.33 7.21 -12.82
CA SER A 198 -2.38 8.25 -13.86
C SER A 198 -3.48 9.29 -13.61
N LYS A 199 -4.67 8.85 -13.12
CA LYS A 199 -5.84 9.73 -12.97
C LYS A 199 -5.71 10.70 -11.80
N ILE A 200 -5.16 10.25 -10.67
CA ILE A 200 -5.08 11.05 -9.44
C ILE A 200 -3.64 11.44 -9.08
N GLY A 201 -2.66 11.08 -9.90
CA GLY A 201 -1.25 11.48 -9.73
C GLY A 201 -0.57 10.88 -8.49
N LEU A 202 -1.06 9.72 -7.98
CA LEU A 202 -0.45 9.07 -6.83
C LEU A 202 0.87 8.36 -7.19
N THR A 203 1.77 8.24 -6.23
CA THR A 203 2.96 7.41 -6.36
C THR A 203 2.57 5.95 -6.13
N LEU A 204 3.04 5.02 -6.98
CA LEU A 204 2.66 3.60 -6.91
C LEU A 204 3.89 2.72 -6.69
N VAL A 205 3.88 1.91 -5.64
CA VAL A 205 4.93 0.90 -5.40
C VAL A 205 4.29 -0.48 -5.33
N ILE A 206 4.72 -1.39 -6.20
CA ILE A 206 4.18 -2.74 -6.29
C ILE A 206 5.28 -3.77 -6.01
N VAL A 207 5.12 -4.58 -4.98
CA VAL A 207 5.88 -5.81 -4.82
C VAL A 207 5.26 -6.87 -5.71
N THR A 208 6.07 -7.51 -6.53
CA THR A 208 5.63 -8.58 -7.43
C THR A 208 6.75 -9.55 -7.73
N HIS A 209 6.38 -10.79 -8.07
CA HIS A 209 7.28 -11.77 -8.68
C HIS A 209 7.15 -11.82 -10.20
N ASP A 210 6.20 -11.10 -10.81
CA ASP A 210 6.06 -10.99 -12.27
C ASP A 210 6.95 -9.87 -12.80
N GLU A 211 8.09 -10.26 -13.40
CA GLU A 211 9.03 -9.31 -14.00
C GLU A 211 8.44 -8.54 -15.20
N ARG A 212 7.41 -9.08 -15.87
CA ARG A 212 6.73 -8.38 -16.97
C ARG A 212 6.03 -7.12 -16.49
N LEU A 213 5.56 -7.11 -15.23
CA LEU A 213 4.95 -5.94 -14.64
C LEU A 213 5.95 -4.81 -14.42
N SER A 214 7.21 -5.15 -14.09
CA SER A 214 8.27 -4.15 -13.90
C SER A 214 8.54 -3.33 -15.16
N LEU A 215 8.25 -3.88 -16.35
CA LEU A 215 8.37 -3.15 -17.62
C LEU A 215 7.26 -2.10 -17.82
N LYS A 216 6.18 -2.18 -17.06
CA LYS A 216 5.06 -1.21 -17.07
C LYS A 216 5.24 -0.09 -16.04
N THR A 217 6.26 -0.16 -15.18
CA THR A 217 6.57 0.85 -14.15
C THR A 217 7.71 1.77 -14.60
N ASP A 218 7.76 2.99 -14.05
CA ASP A 218 8.83 3.96 -14.35
C ASP A 218 10.18 3.55 -13.78
N GLY A 219 10.20 2.69 -12.75
CA GLY A 219 11.42 2.20 -12.12
C GLY A 219 11.29 0.78 -11.58
N MET A 220 12.43 0.09 -11.48
CA MET A 220 12.52 -1.26 -10.92
C MET A 220 13.56 -1.30 -9.82
N ILE A 221 13.15 -1.84 -8.67
CA ILE A 221 14.00 -2.07 -7.49
C ILE A 221 14.16 -3.58 -7.35
N ARG A 222 15.35 -4.09 -7.68
CA ARG A 222 15.64 -5.52 -7.56
C ARG A 222 16.27 -5.80 -6.21
N LEU A 223 15.67 -6.74 -5.46
CA LEU A 223 16.19 -7.20 -4.18
C LEU A 223 16.68 -8.65 -4.27
N LYS A 224 17.84 -8.90 -3.68
CA LYS A 224 18.38 -10.24 -3.47
C LYS A 224 19.06 -10.29 -2.09
N ASP A 225 18.69 -11.27 -1.27
CA ASP A 225 19.25 -11.48 0.06
C ASP A 225 19.28 -10.20 0.93
N GLY A 226 18.19 -9.42 0.87
CA GLY A 226 18.03 -8.17 1.61
C GLY A 226 18.71 -6.94 1.01
N LYS A 227 19.43 -7.06 -0.09
CA LYS A 227 20.21 -5.98 -0.72
C LYS A 227 19.67 -5.63 -2.10
N LEU A 228 20.01 -4.41 -2.56
CA LEU A 228 19.83 -4.03 -3.96
C LEU A 228 20.78 -4.85 -4.85
N ALA A 229 20.25 -5.36 -5.99
CA ALA A 229 20.96 -6.21 -6.95
C ALA A 229 21.00 -5.58 -8.34
#